data_77e15b0cdf0fe35da943121b62b1a912
#
_entry.id   77e15b0cdf0fe35da943121b62b1a912
#
_cell.length_a   1.000
_cell.length_b   1.000
_cell.length_c   1.000
_cell.angle_alpha   90.00
_cell.angle_beta   90.00
_cell.angle_gamma   90.00
#
_symmetry.space_group_name_H-M   'P 1'
#
loop_
_entity.id
_entity.type
_entity.pdbx_description
1 polymer ?
#
loop_
_entity_poly.entity_id
_entity_poly.type
_entity_poly.pdbx_seq_one_letter_code
_entity_poly.pdbx_strand_id
1 'polypeptide(L)'
;EMCIRDREYEVQKEDETDNYYIIGSNNSKEYLELNSVPLIAKVTMKKNTLLTTELLSKGDNQVQDDVRKQEYNMIVLPIDLVTGDYVDIRVMFPNGQDFIVVAKKEVEIPTIGTADSEDTIWMNLSEDEILHMSCAIVDSAQVKGAKIYATKYTEAGMQKAATPTYPINESTSKLLQSDPNILEKAMTEIRTRYGNGNSAEIRNNYINSSINNQGEQAQSNLETKMEESVTNSKNSRKEYLDSLSGTTTE
;
A
#
# COMPACT_ATOMS: atom_id res chain seq x y z
N GLU A 1 19.71 6.34 13.87
CA GLU A 1 19.51 6.28 15.35
C GLU A 1 18.72 7.48 15.80
N MET A 2 17.38 7.39 15.72
CA MET A 2 16.54 8.41 16.34
C MET A 2 16.60 8.18 17.84
N CYS A 3 17.35 9.03 18.55
CA CYS A 3 17.45 9.02 19.99
C CYS A 3 16.12 9.42 20.61
N ILE A 4 15.39 8.45 21.13
CA ILE A 4 14.37 8.67 22.16
C ILE A 4 15.10 8.88 23.49
N ARG A 5 16.02 9.86 23.56
CA ARG A 5 16.84 10.07 24.75
C ARG A 5 16.37 11.17 25.66
N ASP A 6 15.35 11.94 25.28
CA ASP A 6 15.03 13.17 25.98
C ASP A 6 13.73 13.13 26.77
N ARG A 7 13.16 11.95 27.01
CA ARG A 7 12.02 11.81 27.92
C ARG A 7 12.44 10.93 29.10
N GLU A 8 12.70 11.55 30.23
CA GLU A 8 12.73 10.85 31.49
C GLU A 8 11.30 10.42 31.82
N TYR A 9 11.06 9.12 31.86
CA TYR A 9 9.80 8.56 32.32
C TYR A 9 9.93 8.19 33.79
N GLU A 10 9.08 8.74 34.62
CA GLU A 10 8.98 8.30 36.00
C GLU A 10 8.00 7.11 36.05
N VAL A 11 8.52 5.94 36.43
CA VAL A 11 7.71 4.72 36.60
C VAL A 11 7.34 4.65 38.08
N GLN A 12 6.04 4.68 38.37
CA GLN A 12 5.53 4.54 39.72
C GLN A 12 4.70 3.26 39.85
N LYS A 13 4.76 2.64 41.05
CA LYS A 13 3.93 1.51 41.41
C LYS A 13 2.67 2.03 42.11
N GLU A 14 1.52 1.50 41.76
CA GLU A 14 0.27 1.82 42.40
C GLU A 14 0.17 1.00 43.73
N ASP A 15 -0.05 1.68 44.86
CA ASP A 15 0.07 1.08 46.19
C ASP A 15 -0.94 -0.04 46.48
N GLU A 16 -2.08 -0.07 45.79
CA GLU A 16 -3.17 -1.05 46.03
C GLU A 16 -3.23 -2.16 44.95
N THR A 17 -2.53 -2.01 43.86
CA THR A 17 -2.47 -2.98 42.77
C THR A 17 -1.03 -3.17 42.34
N ASP A 18 -0.65 -4.39 41.95
CA ASP A 18 0.71 -4.62 41.44
C ASP A 18 0.93 -4.02 40.02
N ASN A 19 0.17 -2.97 39.68
CA ASN A 19 0.25 -2.29 38.41
C ASN A 19 1.31 -1.18 38.45
N TYR A 20 2.05 -1.05 37.35
CA TYR A 20 3.01 0.03 37.13
C TYR A 20 2.42 1.00 36.10
N TYR A 21 2.62 2.27 36.29
CA TYR A 21 2.21 3.31 35.36
C TYR A 21 3.34 4.28 35.07
N ILE A 22 3.24 4.98 33.96
CA ILE A 22 4.16 6.02 33.54
C ILE A 22 3.45 7.36 33.73
N ILE A 23 4.18 8.35 34.24
CA ILE A 23 3.67 9.71 34.30
C ILE A 23 3.93 10.38 32.95
N GLY A 24 2.88 10.68 32.21
CA GLY A 24 2.94 11.42 30.97
C GLY A 24 3.32 12.89 31.16
N SER A 25 3.66 13.58 30.07
CA SER A 25 4.11 14.98 30.06
C SER A 25 3.10 15.97 30.65
N ASN A 26 1.84 15.60 30.77
CA ASN A 26 0.72 16.37 31.36
C ASN A 26 0.38 15.89 32.77
N ASN A 27 1.25 15.18 33.43
CA ASN A 27 1.03 14.62 34.76
C ASN A 27 -0.14 13.62 34.83
N SER A 28 -0.55 13.05 33.68
CA SER A 28 -1.55 11.99 33.61
C SER A 28 -0.90 10.62 33.81
N LYS A 29 -1.60 9.71 34.50
CA LYS A 29 -1.19 8.32 34.60
C LYS A 29 -1.47 7.60 33.27
N GLU A 30 -0.45 7.04 32.66
CA GLU A 30 -0.59 6.22 31.47
C GLU A 30 -0.35 4.74 31.82
N TYR A 31 -1.38 3.93 31.64
CA TYR A 31 -1.31 2.49 31.87
C TYR A 31 -1.18 1.75 30.55
N LEU A 32 -0.33 0.75 30.53
CA LEU A 32 -0.32 -0.20 29.45
C LEU A 32 -1.44 -1.22 29.70
N GLU A 33 -2.55 -1.13 28.97
CA GLU A 33 -3.61 -2.12 29.04
C GLU A 33 -3.16 -3.41 28.35
N LEU A 34 -2.71 -4.37 29.17
CA LEU A 34 -2.23 -5.68 28.70
C LEU A 34 -3.35 -6.73 28.54
N ASN A 35 -4.60 -6.38 28.85
CA ASN A 35 -5.56 -7.39 29.30
C ASN A 35 -6.55 -7.91 28.26
N SER A 36 -6.52 -7.51 27.01
CA SER A 36 -7.60 -7.94 26.10
C SER A 36 -7.21 -8.40 24.70
N VAL A 37 -5.98 -8.13 24.26
CA VAL A 37 -5.53 -8.51 22.90
C VAL A 37 -4.08 -8.96 22.97
N PRO A 38 -3.68 -10.03 22.25
CA PRO A 38 -2.28 -10.41 22.19
C PRO A 38 -1.44 -9.25 21.62
N LEU A 39 -0.44 -8.83 22.40
CA LEU A 39 0.47 -7.76 22.02
C LEU A 39 1.74 -8.37 21.41
N ILE A 40 2.18 -7.80 20.31
CA ILE A 40 3.37 -8.25 19.57
C ILE A 40 4.45 -7.18 19.70
N ALA A 41 5.67 -7.60 20.08
CA ALA A 41 6.81 -6.70 20.15
C ALA A 41 7.26 -6.28 18.74
N LYS A 42 7.31 -4.97 18.47
CA LYS A 42 7.80 -4.43 17.19
C LYS A 42 9.32 -4.51 17.06
N VAL A 43 10.02 -4.65 18.19
CA VAL A 43 11.49 -4.68 18.24
C VAL A 43 11.94 -5.73 19.27
N THR A 44 13.15 -6.22 19.13
CA THR A 44 13.75 -7.12 20.14
C THR A 44 13.97 -6.36 21.44
N MET A 45 13.31 -6.78 22.52
CA MET A 45 13.39 -6.15 23.82
C MET A 45 14.26 -6.96 24.76
N LYS A 46 15.09 -6.28 25.54
CA LYS A 46 15.90 -6.91 26.58
C LYS A 46 15.12 -6.96 27.91
N LYS A 47 15.52 -7.86 28.80
CA LYS A 47 14.98 -7.89 30.16
C LYS A 47 15.15 -6.52 30.83
N ASN A 48 14.10 -6.02 31.49
CA ASN A 48 14.01 -4.71 32.14
C ASN A 48 13.86 -3.53 31.17
N THR A 49 13.51 -3.75 29.90
CA THR A 49 13.07 -2.67 29.01
C THR A 49 11.68 -2.19 29.45
N LEU A 50 11.53 -0.87 29.62
CA LEU A 50 10.23 -0.26 29.86
C LEU A 50 9.33 -0.46 28.63
N LEU A 51 8.16 -1.06 28.84
CA LEU A 51 7.20 -1.27 27.75
C LEU A 51 6.37 -0.01 27.55
N THR A 52 6.42 0.53 26.33
CA THR A 52 5.54 1.60 25.87
C THR A 52 4.64 1.09 24.75
N THR A 53 3.54 1.76 24.52
CA THR A 53 2.62 1.43 23.41
C THR A 53 3.29 1.51 22.03
N GLU A 54 4.33 2.30 21.89
CA GLU A 54 5.11 2.44 20.65
C GLU A 54 5.95 1.19 20.34
N LEU A 55 6.39 0.46 21.37
CA LEU A 55 7.18 -0.78 21.23
C LEU A 55 6.31 -2.01 20.94
N LEU A 56 5.00 -1.88 21.07
CA LEU A 56 4.04 -2.95 20.95
C LEU A 56 3.05 -2.68 19.81
N SER A 57 2.60 -3.75 19.18
CA SER A 57 1.49 -3.72 18.23
C SER A 57 0.37 -4.60 18.78
N LYS A 58 -0.89 -4.21 18.54
CA LYS A 58 -2.03 -5.10 18.79
C LYS A 58 -1.98 -6.25 17.78
N GLY A 59 -2.29 -7.46 18.22
CA GLY A 59 -2.21 -8.67 17.38
C GLY A 59 -3.02 -8.58 16.10
N ASP A 60 -4.12 -7.80 16.11
CA ASP A 60 -4.96 -7.55 14.93
C ASP A 60 -4.30 -6.63 13.89
N ASN A 61 -3.23 -5.92 14.26
CA ASN A 61 -2.45 -5.04 13.39
C ASN A 61 -1.11 -5.67 12.97
N GLN A 62 -1.01 -6.99 12.98
CA GLN A 62 0.18 -7.67 12.48
C GLN A 62 0.32 -7.38 10.99
N VAL A 63 1.37 -6.65 10.63
CA VAL A 63 1.78 -6.53 9.23
C VAL A 63 2.19 -7.91 8.77
N GLN A 64 1.56 -8.41 7.73
CA GLN A 64 1.88 -9.73 7.17
C GLN A 64 3.29 -9.69 6.58
N ASP A 65 3.99 -10.82 6.63
CA ASP A 65 5.39 -10.92 6.17
C ASP A 65 5.56 -10.60 4.68
N ASP A 66 4.49 -10.70 3.90
CA ASP A 66 4.44 -10.44 2.46
C ASP A 66 4.08 -8.99 2.10
N VAL A 67 3.79 -8.12 3.08
CA VAL A 67 3.47 -6.72 2.82
C VAL A 67 4.74 -5.91 2.54
N ARG A 68 4.70 -5.14 1.46
CA ARG A 68 5.79 -4.25 1.04
C ARG A 68 5.27 -2.85 0.75
N LYS A 69 6.08 -1.85 1.05
CA LYS A 69 5.82 -0.47 0.64
C LYS A 69 6.22 -0.32 -0.83
N GLN A 70 5.25 0.03 -1.66
CA GLN A 70 5.41 0.19 -3.10
C GLN A 70 5.19 1.65 -3.50
N GLU A 71 5.95 2.08 -4.51
CA GLU A 71 5.87 3.40 -5.12
C GLU A 71 5.21 3.31 -6.50
N TYR A 72 4.25 4.20 -6.76
CA TYR A 72 3.55 4.31 -8.03
C TYR A 72 3.45 5.76 -8.47
N ASN A 73 3.81 6.04 -9.73
CA ASN A 73 3.77 7.36 -10.35
C ASN A 73 2.96 7.40 -11.66
N MET A 74 2.18 6.37 -11.92
CA MET A 74 1.38 6.25 -13.15
C MET A 74 -0.12 6.18 -12.88
N ILE A 75 -0.52 6.47 -11.67
CA ILE A 75 -1.92 6.44 -11.23
C ILE A 75 -2.45 7.87 -11.28
N VAL A 76 -3.59 8.08 -11.93
CA VAL A 76 -4.27 9.38 -11.89
C VAL A 76 -4.85 9.59 -10.49
N LEU A 77 -4.38 10.59 -9.80
CA LEU A 77 -4.74 10.87 -8.40
C LEU A 77 -5.88 11.88 -8.29
N PRO A 78 -6.76 11.77 -7.28
CA PRO A 78 -7.69 12.84 -6.92
C PRO A 78 -6.93 14.11 -6.51
N ILE A 79 -7.43 15.28 -6.88
CA ILE A 79 -6.78 16.57 -6.61
C ILE A 79 -6.68 16.85 -5.10
N ASP A 80 -7.64 16.37 -4.33
CA ASP A 80 -7.74 16.56 -2.88
C ASP A 80 -7.11 15.43 -2.05
N LEU A 81 -6.28 14.59 -2.68
CA LEU A 81 -5.63 13.46 -2.01
C LEU A 81 -4.53 13.97 -1.08
N VAL A 82 -4.53 13.49 0.16
CA VAL A 82 -3.49 13.80 1.16
C VAL A 82 -2.98 12.52 1.83
N THR A 83 -1.80 12.58 2.42
CA THR A 83 -1.22 11.48 3.20
C THR A 83 -2.17 11.06 4.33
N GLY A 84 -2.42 9.75 4.45
CA GLY A 84 -3.35 9.15 5.40
C GLY A 84 -4.75 8.91 4.84
N ASP A 85 -5.03 9.37 3.63
CA ASP A 85 -6.29 9.03 2.94
C ASP A 85 -6.31 7.56 2.51
N TYR A 86 -7.52 7.02 2.37
CA TYR A 86 -7.75 5.67 1.87
C TYR A 86 -8.34 5.71 0.47
N VAL A 87 -7.79 4.88 -0.42
CA VAL A 87 -8.22 4.82 -1.81
C VAL A 87 -8.46 3.38 -2.28
N ASP A 88 -9.32 3.25 -3.31
CA ASP A 88 -9.32 2.11 -4.21
C ASP A 88 -8.52 2.48 -5.46
N ILE A 89 -7.66 1.59 -5.91
CA ILE A 89 -7.02 1.72 -7.23
C ILE A 89 -7.85 0.95 -8.25
N ARG A 90 -8.19 1.63 -9.33
CA ARG A 90 -9.10 1.15 -10.36
C ARG A 90 -8.46 1.23 -11.75
N VAL A 91 -8.85 0.33 -12.62
CA VAL A 91 -8.51 0.38 -14.03
C VAL A 91 -9.78 0.50 -14.87
N MET A 92 -9.84 1.51 -15.72
CA MET A 92 -10.95 1.76 -16.64
C MET A 92 -10.49 1.57 -18.08
N PHE A 93 -11.29 0.86 -18.86
CA PHE A 93 -11.09 0.65 -20.29
C PHE A 93 -12.01 1.53 -21.11
N PRO A 94 -11.65 1.86 -22.40
CA PRO A 94 -12.44 2.74 -23.26
C PRO A 94 -13.86 2.25 -23.56
N ASN A 95 -14.13 0.97 -23.38
CA ASN A 95 -15.47 0.38 -23.54
C ASN A 95 -16.39 0.61 -22.32
N GLY A 96 -15.92 1.34 -21.29
CA GLY A 96 -16.66 1.62 -20.07
C GLY A 96 -16.52 0.54 -18.99
N GLN A 97 -15.76 -0.52 -19.21
CA GLN A 97 -15.44 -1.49 -18.15
C GLN A 97 -14.49 -0.85 -17.13
N ASP A 98 -14.82 -1.00 -15.86
CA ASP A 98 -14.11 -0.42 -14.74
C ASP A 98 -13.97 -1.46 -13.63
N PHE A 99 -12.74 -1.74 -13.22
CA PHE A 99 -12.41 -2.78 -12.26
C PHE A 99 -11.62 -2.22 -11.10
N ILE A 100 -11.93 -2.70 -9.88
CA ILE A 100 -11.15 -2.44 -8.68
C ILE A 100 -9.97 -3.41 -8.66
N VAL A 101 -8.75 -2.88 -8.66
CA VAL A 101 -7.50 -3.64 -8.62
C VAL A 101 -7.13 -3.98 -7.20
N VAL A 102 -6.99 -2.96 -6.36
CA VAL A 102 -6.79 -3.08 -4.92
C VAL A 102 -7.73 -2.13 -4.20
N ALA A 103 -8.17 -2.51 -3.00
CA ALA A 103 -9.20 -1.80 -2.28
C ALA A 103 -8.73 -1.29 -0.93
N LYS A 104 -9.19 -0.08 -0.58
CA LYS A 104 -9.02 0.56 0.73
C LYS A 104 -7.57 0.56 1.22
N LYS A 105 -6.67 1.08 0.41
CA LYS A 105 -5.27 1.26 0.79
C LYS A 105 -5.02 2.66 1.31
N GLU A 106 -4.35 2.73 2.44
CA GLU A 106 -3.82 3.99 2.95
C GLU A 106 -2.69 4.46 2.05
N VAL A 107 -2.70 5.74 1.69
CA VAL A 107 -1.68 6.34 0.84
C VAL A 107 -0.79 7.26 1.65
N GLU A 108 0.48 7.27 1.29
CA GLU A 108 1.44 8.28 1.70
C GLU A 108 1.92 9.01 0.46
N ILE A 109 1.95 10.34 0.51
CA ILE A 109 2.46 11.18 -0.57
C ILE A 109 3.87 11.60 -0.19
N PRO A 110 4.90 11.22 -0.98
CA PRO A 110 6.27 11.63 -0.69
C PRO A 110 6.43 13.14 -0.86
N THR A 111 7.08 13.77 0.12
CA THR A 111 7.45 15.18 0.05
C THR A 111 8.82 15.31 -0.60
N ILE A 112 8.92 16.10 -1.66
CA ILE A 112 10.16 16.39 -2.39
C ILE A 112 10.54 17.85 -2.12
N GLY A 113 11.58 18.05 -1.31
CA GLY A 113 11.92 19.39 -0.82
C GLY A 113 10.87 19.91 0.15
N THR A 114 10.11 20.92 -0.24
CA THR A 114 9.04 21.54 0.56
C THR A 114 7.64 21.26 0.01
N ALA A 115 7.54 20.54 -1.09
CA ALA A 115 6.26 20.25 -1.75
C ALA A 115 5.97 18.74 -1.79
N ASP A 116 4.69 18.40 -1.68
CA ASP A 116 4.23 17.04 -1.90
C ASP A 116 4.34 16.68 -3.38
N SER A 117 4.62 15.41 -3.67
CA SER A 117 4.68 14.94 -5.05
C SER A 117 3.30 15.03 -5.71
N GLU A 118 3.29 15.51 -6.97
CA GLU A 118 2.04 15.67 -7.74
C GLU A 118 1.52 14.35 -8.32
N ASP A 119 2.40 13.38 -8.55
CA ASP A 119 2.08 12.17 -9.32
C ASP A 119 2.45 10.86 -8.62
N THR A 120 3.18 10.92 -7.50
CA THR A 120 3.73 9.75 -6.84
C THR A 120 3.03 9.48 -5.53
N ILE A 121 2.67 8.23 -5.29
CA ILE A 121 2.13 7.75 -4.02
C ILE A 121 2.86 6.49 -3.55
N TRP A 122 2.91 6.31 -2.25
CA TRP A 122 3.35 5.10 -1.59
C TRP A 122 2.17 4.37 -0.97
N MET A 123 2.15 3.06 -1.13
CA MET A 123 1.12 2.19 -0.53
C MET A 123 1.75 0.90 -0.01
N ASN A 124 1.18 0.36 1.07
CA ASN A 124 1.55 -0.95 1.59
C ASN A 124 0.68 -2.02 0.94
N LEU A 125 1.30 -2.87 0.14
CA LEU A 125 0.63 -3.93 -0.63
C LEU A 125 1.22 -5.30 -0.30
N SER A 126 0.37 -6.33 -0.30
CA SER A 126 0.81 -7.72 -0.26
C SER A 126 1.34 -8.18 -1.63
N GLU A 127 2.06 -9.29 -1.67
CA GLU A 127 2.64 -9.81 -2.91
C GLU A 127 1.57 -10.07 -4.00
N ASP A 128 0.41 -10.59 -3.63
CA ASP A 128 -0.69 -10.79 -4.58
C ASP A 128 -1.24 -9.46 -5.11
N GLU A 129 -1.37 -8.44 -4.26
CA GLU A 129 -1.80 -7.11 -4.66
C GLU A 129 -0.78 -6.43 -5.59
N ILE A 130 0.51 -6.61 -5.34
CA ILE A 130 1.60 -6.12 -6.21
C ILE A 130 1.46 -6.71 -7.60
N LEU A 131 1.20 -8.02 -7.70
CA LEU A 131 1.01 -8.69 -8.99
C LEU A 131 -0.27 -8.25 -9.71
N HIS A 132 -1.36 -8.00 -8.96
CA HIS A 132 -2.58 -7.41 -9.51
C HIS A 132 -2.31 -6.02 -10.08
N MET A 133 -1.59 -5.17 -9.33
CA MET A 133 -1.20 -3.83 -9.77
C MET A 133 -0.34 -3.89 -11.03
N SER A 134 0.68 -4.74 -11.06
CA SER A 134 1.56 -4.91 -12.20
C SER A 134 0.78 -5.32 -13.46
N CYS A 135 -0.15 -6.27 -13.32
CA CYS A 135 -1.01 -6.70 -14.41
C CYS A 135 -1.92 -5.56 -14.92
N ALA A 136 -2.53 -4.80 -14.00
CA ALA A 136 -3.41 -3.68 -14.36
C ALA A 136 -2.65 -2.53 -15.04
N ILE A 137 -1.42 -2.26 -14.61
CA ILE A 137 -0.53 -1.27 -15.21
C ILE A 137 -0.21 -1.66 -16.66
N VAL A 138 0.21 -2.90 -16.89
CA VAL A 138 0.50 -3.40 -18.24
C VAL A 138 -0.73 -3.32 -19.14
N ASP A 139 -1.90 -3.77 -18.67
CA ASP A 139 -3.14 -3.71 -19.42
C ASP A 139 -3.53 -2.27 -19.77
N SER A 140 -3.42 -1.35 -18.80
CA SER A 140 -3.74 0.07 -19.05
C SER A 140 -2.77 0.73 -20.04
N ALA A 141 -1.52 0.27 -20.08
CA ALA A 141 -0.53 0.78 -21.02
C ALA A 141 -0.74 0.23 -22.45
N GLN A 142 -1.12 -1.05 -22.59
CA GLN A 142 -1.34 -1.68 -23.89
C GLN A 142 -2.61 -1.23 -24.60
N VAL A 143 -3.64 -0.86 -23.83
CA VAL A 143 -4.94 -0.47 -24.42
C VAL A 143 -5.02 1.05 -24.48
N LYS A 144 -5.01 1.60 -25.71
CA LYS A 144 -5.11 3.05 -25.91
C LYS A 144 -6.40 3.60 -25.30
N GLY A 145 -6.27 4.62 -24.45
CA GLY A 145 -7.38 5.26 -23.74
C GLY A 145 -7.80 4.55 -22.45
N ALA A 146 -7.16 3.42 -22.09
CA ALA A 146 -7.30 2.88 -20.75
C ALA A 146 -6.53 3.76 -19.76
N LYS A 147 -6.99 3.79 -18.52
CA LYS A 147 -6.32 4.53 -17.43
C LYS A 147 -6.41 3.75 -16.13
N ILE A 148 -5.35 3.89 -15.32
CA ILE A 148 -5.35 3.50 -13.92
C ILE A 148 -5.52 4.75 -13.06
N TYR A 149 -6.41 4.71 -12.08
CA TYR A 149 -6.74 5.89 -11.28
C TYR A 149 -7.15 5.50 -9.86
N ALA A 150 -7.01 6.45 -8.94
CA ALA A 150 -7.42 6.29 -7.55
C ALA A 150 -8.80 6.91 -7.31
N THR A 151 -9.60 6.28 -6.45
CA THR A 151 -10.84 6.85 -5.90
C THR A 151 -10.76 6.91 -4.40
N LYS A 152 -10.93 8.09 -3.83
CA LYS A 152 -10.83 8.35 -2.40
C LYS A 152 -12.10 7.92 -1.66
N TYR A 153 -11.92 7.31 -0.49
CA TYR A 153 -13.01 7.04 0.44
C TYR A 153 -13.47 8.34 1.10
N THR A 154 -14.78 8.57 1.15
CA THR A 154 -15.35 9.76 1.79
C THR A 154 -15.21 9.71 3.32
N GLU A 155 -15.49 8.53 3.91
CA GLU A 155 -15.41 8.29 5.34
C GLU A 155 -14.77 6.90 5.58
N ALA A 156 -13.46 6.83 5.42
CA ALA A 156 -12.73 5.56 5.48
C ALA A 156 -12.94 4.79 6.79
N GLY A 157 -13.11 5.49 7.91
CA GLY A 157 -13.38 4.88 9.21
C GLY A 157 -14.73 4.14 9.29
N MET A 158 -15.70 4.56 8.49
CA MET A 158 -17.07 4.00 8.50
C MET A 158 -17.35 3.08 7.31
N GLN A 159 -16.68 3.29 6.19
CA GLN A 159 -16.88 2.51 4.97
C GLN A 159 -16.06 1.22 5.00
N LYS A 160 -16.68 0.10 4.65
CA LYS A 160 -15.96 -1.15 4.43
C LYS A 160 -15.13 -1.08 3.16
N ALA A 161 -14.05 -1.87 3.11
CA ALA A 161 -13.29 -2.05 1.88
C ALA A 161 -14.18 -2.60 0.76
N ALA A 162 -14.00 -2.08 -0.44
CA ALA A 162 -14.63 -2.63 -1.63
C ALA A 162 -14.04 -4.03 -1.93
N THR A 163 -14.76 -4.84 -2.68
CA THR A 163 -14.25 -6.12 -3.15
C THR A 163 -13.47 -5.89 -4.46
N PRO A 164 -12.19 -6.26 -4.54
CA PRO A 164 -11.46 -6.22 -5.80
C PRO A 164 -12.16 -7.05 -6.87
N THR A 165 -12.29 -6.47 -8.07
CA THR A 165 -13.01 -7.09 -9.20
C THR A 165 -12.12 -7.30 -10.42
N TYR A 166 -10.88 -6.77 -10.40
CA TYR A 166 -9.96 -6.89 -11.51
C TYR A 166 -9.38 -8.31 -11.57
N PRO A 167 -9.65 -9.06 -12.66
CA PRO A 167 -9.09 -10.39 -12.84
C PRO A 167 -7.72 -10.28 -13.52
N ILE A 168 -6.70 -10.88 -12.93
CA ILE A 168 -5.37 -11.02 -13.55
C ILE A 168 -5.40 -12.04 -14.70
N ASN A 169 -4.40 -12.03 -15.57
CA ASN A 169 -4.29 -13.01 -16.64
C ASN A 169 -3.89 -14.40 -16.08
N GLU A 170 -4.08 -15.44 -16.91
CA GLU A 170 -3.83 -16.82 -16.51
C GLU A 170 -2.35 -17.09 -16.13
N SER A 171 -1.40 -16.45 -16.81
CA SER A 171 0.02 -16.59 -16.54
C SER A 171 0.38 -16.01 -15.16
N THR A 172 -0.14 -14.84 -14.83
CA THR A 172 0.05 -14.24 -13.50
C THR A 172 -0.65 -15.06 -12.41
N SER A 173 -1.84 -15.60 -12.71
CA SER A 173 -2.54 -16.49 -11.77
C SER A 173 -1.71 -17.78 -11.48
N LYS A 174 -1.10 -18.37 -12.48
CA LYS A 174 -0.21 -19.52 -12.31
C LYS A 174 1.04 -19.15 -11.51
N LEU A 175 1.63 -17.98 -11.77
CA LEU A 175 2.78 -17.48 -11.00
C LEU A 175 2.41 -17.32 -9.52
N LEU A 176 1.30 -16.67 -9.21
CA LEU A 176 0.77 -16.54 -7.86
C LEU A 176 0.59 -17.87 -7.15
N GLN A 177 0.04 -18.88 -7.86
CA GLN A 177 -0.16 -20.23 -7.30
C GLN A 177 1.12 -20.98 -7.02
N SER A 178 2.21 -20.65 -7.69
CA SER A 178 3.52 -21.29 -7.53
C SER A 178 4.47 -20.53 -6.59
N ASP A 179 4.12 -19.32 -6.17
CA ASP A 179 4.97 -18.49 -5.33
C ASP A 179 4.92 -18.98 -3.87
N PRO A 180 6.08 -19.36 -3.29
CA PRO A 180 6.11 -19.85 -1.90
C PRO A 180 5.87 -18.74 -0.85
N ASN A 181 5.94 -17.47 -1.23
CA ASN A 181 5.71 -16.33 -0.33
C ASN A 181 4.24 -15.93 -0.22
N ILE A 182 3.38 -16.55 -1.03
CA ILE A 182 1.95 -16.24 -1.00
C ILE A 182 1.28 -17.01 0.13
N LEU A 183 0.63 -16.26 1.02
CA LEU A 183 -0.13 -16.80 2.13
C LEU A 183 -1.37 -17.55 1.63
N GLU A 184 -1.79 -18.58 2.37
CA GLU A 184 -2.97 -19.40 2.04
C GLU A 184 -4.23 -18.55 1.86
N LYS A 185 -4.35 -17.44 2.59
CA LYS A 185 -5.45 -16.46 2.46
C LYS A 185 -5.49 -15.85 1.07
N ALA A 186 -4.35 -15.37 0.55
CA ALA A 186 -4.24 -14.80 -0.79
C ALA A 186 -4.60 -15.83 -1.86
N MET A 187 -4.15 -17.08 -1.71
CA MET A 187 -4.53 -18.19 -2.57
C MET A 187 -6.03 -18.45 -2.59
N THR A 188 -6.69 -18.37 -1.44
CA THR A 188 -8.14 -18.56 -1.32
C THR A 188 -8.89 -17.42 -1.99
N GLU A 189 -8.47 -16.18 -1.81
CA GLU A 189 -9.06 -15.00 -2.45
C GLU A 189 -8.93 -15.06 -3.97
N ILE A 190 -7.76 -15.45 -4.49
CA ILE A 190 -7.52 -15.65 -5.90
C ILE A 190 -8.48 -16.71 -6.48
N ARG A 191 -8.60 -17.86 -5.81
CA ARG A 191 -9.52 -18.92 -6.24
C ARG A 191 -10.96 -18.42 -6.27
N THR A 192 -11.38 -17.62 -5.29
CA THR A 192 -12.73 -17.04 -5.23
C THR A 192 -13.00 -16.09 -6.37
N ARG A 193 -12.03 -15.23 -6.72
CA ARG A 193 -12.12 -14.29 -7.83
C ARG A 193 -12.18 -14.99 -9.20
N TYR A 194 -11.43 -16.08 -9.36
CA TYR A 194 -11.36 -16.85 -10.62
C TYR A 194 -12.41 -17.95 -10.72
N GLY A 195 -12.85 -18.50 -9.61
CA GLY A 195 -13.78 -19.64 -9.59
C GLY A 195 -15.14 -19.38 -10.22
N ASN A 196 -15.55 -18.13 -10.37
CA ASN A 196 -16.82 -17.73 -10.95
C ASN A 196 -16.76 -17.35 -12.44
N GLY A 197 -15.68 -17.63 -13.14
CA GLY A 197 -15.55 -17.78 -14.61
C GLY A 197 -15.71 -16.53 -15.47
N ASN A 198 -16.68 -15.67 -15.22
CA ASN A 198 -17.09 -14.65 -16.19
C ASN A 198 -16.18 -13.40 -16.24
N SER A 199 -15.67 -12.93 -15.13
CA SER A 199 -14.92 -11.67 -15.09
C SER A 199 -13.54 -11.78 -15.75
N ALA A 200 -12.83 -12.88 -15.54
CA ALA A 200 -11.54 -13.13 -16.16
C ALA A 200 -11.69 -13.33 -17.68
N GLU A 201 -12.72 -14.05 -18.12
CA GLU A 201 -13.02 -14.27 -19.52
C GLU A 201 -13.36 -12.96 -20.24
N ILE A 202 -14.24 -12.14 -19.67
CA ILE A 202 -14.61 -10.83 -20.21
C ILE A 202 -13.37 -9.94 -20.38
N ARG A 203 -12.54 -9.84 -19.31
CA ARG A 203 -11.30 -9.06 -19.36
C ARG A 203 -10.36 -9.60 -20.44
N ASN A 204 -10.09 -10.90 -20.44
CA ASN A 204 -9.15 -11.50 -21.37
C ASN A 204 -9.58 -11.36 -22.82
N ASN A 205 -10.86 -11.57 -23.11
CA ASN A 205 -11.42 -11.40 -24.45
C ASN A 205 -11.30 -9.95 -24.93
N TYR A 206 -11.61 -8.98 -24.06
CA TYR A 206 -11.49 -7.57 -24.41
C TYR A 206 -10.03 -7.16 -24.64
N ILE A 207 -9.12 -7.49 -23.74
CA ILE A 207 -7.71 -7.09 -23.83
C ILE A 207 -7.03 -7.77 -25.00
N ASN A 208 -7.23 -9.09 -25.18
CA ASN A 208 -6.67 -9.81 -26.33
C ASN A 208 -7.16 -9.25 -27.66
N SER A 209 -8.45 -8.93 -27.76
CA SER A 209 -8.99 -8.27 -28.94
C SER A 209 -8.37 -6.90 -29.17
N SER A 210 -8.20 -6.11 -28.11
CA SER A 210 -7.61 -4.77 -28.19
C SER A 210 -6.13 -4.83 -28.58
N ILE A 211 -5.36 -5.76 -28.02
CA ILE A 211 -3.94 -5.96 -28.35
C ILE A 211 -3.82 -6.45 -29.80
N ASN A 212 -4.61 -7.44 -30.22
CA ASN A 212 -4.56 -7.97 -31.57
C ASN A 212 -4.95 -6.92 -32.63
N ASN A 213 -5.87 -6.01 -32.29
CA ASN A 213 -6.28 -4.92 -33.18
C ASN A 213 -5.27 -3.77 -33.26
N GLN A 214 -4.42 -3.62 -32.24
CA GLN A 214 -3.39 -2.55 -32.19
C GLN A 214 -2.00 -3.07 -32.61
N GLY A 215 -1.73 -4.36 -32.51
CA GLY A 215 -0.49 -4.99 -32.95
C GLY A 215 0.77 -4.30 -32.37
N GLU A 216 1.69 -3.91 -33.29
CA GLU A 216 2.95 -3.24 -32.92
C GLU A 216 2.74 -1.92 -32.16
N GLN A 217 1.59 -1.25 -32.35
CA GLN A 217 1.27 -0.01 -31.65
C GLN A 217 1.04 -0.23 -30.15
N ALA A 218 0.46 -1.37 -29.75
CA ALA A 218 0.27 -1.68 -28.33
C ALA A 218 1.61 -1.89 -27.63
N GLN A 219 2.55 -2.58 -28.28
CA GLN A 219 3.89 -2.77 -27.75
C GLN A 219 4.63 -1.43 -27.64
N SER A 220 4.61 -0.60 -28.67
CA SER A 220 5.23 0.72 -28.66
C SER A 220 4.64 1.63 -27.58
N ASN A 221 3.32 1.60 -27.38
CA ASN A 221 2.68 2.36 -26.30
C ASN A 221 3.13 1.89 -24.92
N LEU A 222 3.28 0.57 -24.72
CA LEU A 222 3.78 0.00 -23.48
C LEU A 222 5.22 0.44 -23.23
N GLU A 223 6.10 0.29 -24.21
CA GLU A 223 7.52 0.68 -24.11
C GLU A 223 7.65 2.16 -23.76
N THR A 224 6.97 3.05 -24.47
CA THR A 224 6.98 4.50 -24.21
C THR A 224 6.54 4.83 -22.79
N LYS A 225 5.41 4.27 -22.33
CA LYS A 225 4.90 4.53 -20.97
C LYS A 225 5.82 3.97 -19.88
N MET A 226 6.44 2.83 -20.12
CA MET A 226 7.41 2.25 -19.17
C MET A 226 8.67 3.11 -19.07
N GLU A 227 9.19 3.62 -20.20
CA GLU A 227 10.35 4.53 -20.24
C GLU A 227 10.04 5.86 -19.54
N GLU A 228 8.87 6.45 -19.82
CA GLU A 228 8.41 7.67 -19.14
C GLU A 228 8.31 7.46 -17.64
N SER A 229 7.70 6.36 -17.18
CA SER A 229 7.58 6.01 -15.76
C SER A 229 8.95 5.87 -15.10
N VAL A 230 9.88 5.13 -15.72
CA VAL A 230 11.24 4.96 -15.21
C VAL A 230 11.98 6.29 -15.13
N THR A 231 11.81 7.16 -16.12
CA THR A 231 12.45 8.47 -16.16
C THR A 231 11.90 9.37 -15.06
N ASN A 232 10.58 9.42 -14.90
CA ASN A 232 9.92 10.20 -13.84
C ASN A 232 10.36 9.73 -12.45
N SER A 233 10.35 8.42 -12.19
CA SER A 233 10.82 7.86 -10.91
C SER A 233 12.28 8.23 -10.61
N LYS A 234 13.17 8.18 -11.61
CA LYS A 234 14.58 8.57 -11.44
C LYS A 234 14.73 10.05 -11.11
N ASN A 235 13.97 10.91 -11.78
CA ASN A 235 14.00 12.34 -11.55
C ASN A 235 13.46 12.68 -10.15
N SER A 236 12.30 12.15 -9.78
CA SER A 236 11.71 12.34 -8.45
C SER A 236 12.64 11.84 -7.33
N ARG A 237 13.29 10.68 -7.54
CA ARG A 237 14.27 10.17 -6.58
C ARG A 237 15.48 11.09 -6.45
N LYS A 238 15.98 11.61 -7.58
CA LYS A 238 17.10 12.55 -7.57
C LYS A 238 16.74 13.82 -6.79
N GLU A 239 15.60 14.42 -7.08
CA GLU A 239 15.10 15.61 -6.39
C GLU A 239 14.92 15.35 -4.88
N TYR A 240 14.37 14.22 -4.51
CA TYR A 240 14.27 13.80 -3.11
C TYR A 240 15.64 13.71 -2.43
N LEU A 241 16.61 13.05 -3.05
CA LEU A 241 17.97 12.93 -2.49
C LEU A 241 18.69 14.30 -2.41
N ASP A 242 18.51 15.16 -3.41
CA ASP A 242 19.05 16.50 -3.41
C ASP A 242 18.45 17.36 -2.29
N SER A 243 17.13 17.17 -2.00
CA SER A 243 16.47 17.85 -0.88
C SER A 243 17.01 17.43 0.48
N LEU A 244 17.35 16.14 0.66
CA LEU A 244 17.95 15.63 1.89
C LEU A 244 19.38 16.14 2.09
N SER A 245 20.14 16.32 1.01
CA SER A 245 21.52 16.81 1.07
C SER A 245 21.61 18.31 1.34
N GLY A 246 20.59 19.09 0.96
CA GLY A 246 20.49 20.53 1.22
C GLY A 246 20.18 20.89 2.66
N THR A 247 19.76 19.95 3.50
CA THR A 247 19.41 20.17 4.91
C THR A 247 20.60 20.02 5.86
N THR A 248 21.82 19.78 5.38
CA THR A 248 23.01 19.54 6.21
C THR A 248 23.92 20.77 6.36
N THR A 249 23.43 21.97 6.06
CA THR A 249 24.18 23.23 6.28
C THR A 249 23.35 24.22 7.08
N GLU A 250 23.25 23.99 8.40
CA GLU A 250 23.21 25.04 9.44
C GLU A 250 23.76 24.46 10.75
#